data_cb90c2b7890b3cd6c6f9a6ae602eba80
#
_entry.id   cb90c2b7890b3cd6c6f9a6ae602eba80
#
_cell.length_a   1.000
_cell.length_b   1.000
_cell.length_c   1.000
_cell.angle_alpha   90.00
_cell.angle_beta   90.00
_cell.angle_gamma   90.00
#
_symmetry.space_group_name_H-M   'P 1'
#
loop_
_entity.id
_entity.type
_entity.pdbx_description
1 polymer ?
#
loop_
_entity_poly.entity_id
_entity_poly.type
_entity_poly.pdbx_seq_one_letter_code
_entity_poly.pdbx_strand_id
1 'polypeptide(L)'
;MKYLIILCSLVLSLNAQADQHNYKNHGDHKIFFSAFNSTFIDPDIAVANQIIRGKDKGLVNIAVVLKAGSGQPALITGNVYNIFQMSQKLEFFEVREQDTVYYLAPFEFENEDFLTFKISVQSNSGEPAYQLKFQKKMYHD
;
A
#
# COMPACT_ATOMS: atom_id res chain seq x y z
N MET A 1 25.56 -11.74 36.68
CA MET A 1 24.98 -10.40 36.44
C MET A 1 25.42 -9.77 35.14
N LYS A 2 26.67 -9.95 34.70
CA LYS A 2 27.14 -9.39 33.40
C LYS A 2 26.49 -10.01 32.17
N TYR A 3 25.95 -11.20 32.26
CA TYR A 3 25.33 -11.91 31.13
C TYR A 3 23.88 -11.55 30.90
N LEU A 4 23.20 -10.96 31.88
CA LEU A 4 21.79 -10.56 31.77
C LEU A 4 21.63 -9.30 30.92
N ILE A 5 22.65 -8.43 30.92
CA ILE A 5 22.66 -7.17 30.19
C ILE A 5 22.82 -7.41 28.68
N ILE A 6 23.56 -8.46 28.30
CA ILE A 6 23.81 -8.81 26.90
C ILE A 6 22.55 -9.43 26.28
N LEU A 7 21.75 -10.15 27.06
CA LEU A 7 20.50 -10.75 26.57
C LEU A 7 19.42 -9.71 26.29
N CYS A 8 19.35 -8.64 27.08
CA CYS A 8 18.41 -7.54 26.88
C CYS A 8 18.73 -6.70 25.63
N SER A 9 20.02 -6.56 25.27
CA SER A 9 20.40 -5.79 24.09
C SER A 9 20.09 -6.53 22.78
N LEU A 10 20.06 -7.86 22.82
CA LEU A 10 19.73 -8.67 21.64
C LEU A 10 18.25 -8.66 21.33
N VAL A 11 17.39 -8.54 22.33
CA VAL A 11 15.94 -8.51 22.16
C VAL A 11 15.46 -7.17 21.62
N LEU A 12 16.17 -6.08 21.92
CA LEU A 12 15.83 -4.74 21.42
C LEU A 12 16.15 -4.56 19.92
N SER A 13 17.08 -5.33 19.39
CA SER A 13 17.42 -5.24 17.96
C SER A 13 16.43 -5.93 17.05
N LEU A 14 15.60 -6.84 17.56
CA LEU A 14 14.58 -7.55 16.78
C LEU A 14 13.33 -6.71 16.53
N ASN A 15 13.09 -5.68 17.31
CA ASN A 15 11.92 -4.81 17.14
C ASN A 15 12.14 -3.68 16.12
N ALA A 16 13.38 -3.43 15.70
CA ALA A 16 13.69 -2.36 14.76
C ALA A 16 13.32 -2.70 13.31
N GLN A 17 12.97 -3.95 13.02
CA GLN A 17 12.61 -4.39 11.67
C GLN A 17 11.09 -4.40 11.40
N ALA A 18 10.27 -4.21 12.43
CA ALA A 18 8.81 -4.28 12.31
C ALA A 18 8.18 -3.00 11.76
N ASP A 19 8.92 -1.89 11.69
CA ASP A 19 8.41 -0.57 11.32
C ASP A 19 8.92 -0.09 9.95
N GLN A 20 9.03 -0.99 8.97
CA GLN A 20 9.36 -0.56 7.61
C GLN A 20 8.10 -0.03 6.92
N HIS A 21 7.95 1.30 6.95
CA HIS A 21 6.90 1.96 6.20
C HIS A 21 7.27 1.99 4.71
N ASN A 22 6.39 1.45 3.87
CA ASN A 22 6.57 1.50 2.42
C ASN A 22 6.14 2.87 1.91
N TYR A 23 7.11 3.73 1.67
CA TYR A 23 6.84 5.02 1.07
C TYR A 23 8.01 5.48 0.20
N LYS A 24 7.70 6.40 -0.71
CA LYS A 24 8.68 7.10 -1.55
C LYS A 24 8.53 8.59 -1.33
N ASN A 25 9.66 9.31 -1.34
CA ASN A 25 9.66 10.77 -1.30
C ASN A 25 9.57 11.31 -2.72
N HIS A 26 8.68 12.27 -2.93
CA HIS A 26 8.53 12.96 -4.20
C HIS A 26 8.28 14.44 -3.94
N GLY A 27 9.29 15.28 -4.11
CA GLY A 27 9.22 16.70 -3.75
C GLY A 27 8.89 16.88 -2.26
N ASP A 28 7.84 17.63 -1.97
CA ASP A 28 7.36 17.87 -0.60
C ASP A 28 6.38 16.80 -0.11
N HIS A 29 6.21 15.72 -0.88
CA HIS A 29 5.25 14.69 -0.59
C HIS A 29 5.92 13.38 -0.23
N LYS A 30 5.23 12.61 0.62
CA LYS A 30 5.50 11.18 0.80
C LYS A 30 4.36 10.41 0.15
N ILE A 31 4.70 9.44 -0.66
CA ILE A 31 3.74 8.55 -1.29
C ILE A 31 3.81 7.21 -0.59
N PHE A 32 2.81 6.92 0.24
CA PHE A 32 2.70 5.63 0.92
C PHE A 32 1.98 4.65 0.01
N PHE A 33 2.44 3.40 0.02
CA PHE A 33 1.87 2.35 -0.81
C PHE A 33 1.88 1.02 -0.08
N SER A 34 0.85 0.24 -0.31
CA SER A 34 0.78 -1.14 0.19
C SER A 34 -0.20 -1.95 -0.67
N ALA A 35 -0.01 -3.26 -0.66
CA ALA A 35 -0.96 -4.21 -1.24
C ALA A 35 -1.23 -5.28 -0.20
N PHE A 36 -2.49 -5.67 -0.04
CA PHE A 36 -2.89 -6.61 1.00
C PHE A 36 -4.16 -7.34 0.60
N ASN A 37 -4.45 -8.42 1.32
CA ASN A 37 -5.67 -9.20 1.09
C ASN A 37 -6.90 -8.41 1.51
N SER A 38 -7.94 -8.45 0.70
CA SER A 38 -9.20 -7.75 1.01
C SER A 38 -9.85 -8.24 2.30
N THR A 39 -9.51 -9.45 2.75
CA THR A 39 -9.99 -10.03 3.99
C THR A 39 -9.49 -9.30 5.24
N PHE A 40 -8.43 -8.48 5.11
CA PHE A 40 -7.95 -7.63 6.21
C PHE A 40 -8.86 -6.43 6.48
N ILE A 41 -9.72 -6.08 5.54
CA ILE A 41 -10.68 -5.00 5.72
C ILE A 41 -11.87 -5.53 6.53
N ASP A 42 -12.27 -4.77 7.55
CA ASP A 42 -13.46 -5.09 8.35
C ASP A 42 -14.68 -5.23 7.43
N PRO A 43 -15.55 -6.25 7.62
CA PRO A 43 -16.73 -6.44 6.77
C PRO A 43 -17.63 -5.21 6.67
N ASP A 44 -17.82 -4.46 7.75
CA ASP A 44 -18.68 -3.27 7.75
C ASP A 44 -18.06 -2.15 6.91
N ILE A 45 -16.76 -1.98 6.98
CA ILE A 45 -16.03 -1.01 6.16
C ILE A 45 -16.06 -1.41 4.69
N ALA A 46 -15.93 -2.71 4.42
CA ALA A 46 -15.99 -3.23 3.05
C ALA A 46 -17.36 -2.95 2.42
N VAL A 47 -18.45 -3.23 3.14
CA VAL A 47 -19.81 -2.95 2.66
C VAL A 47 -20.00 -1.45 2.41
N ALA A 48 -19.57 -0.61 3.35
CA ALA A 48 -19.74 0.85 3.25
C ALA A 48 -18.99 1.44 2.04
N ASN A 49 -17.92 0.81 1.59
CA ASN A 49 -17.09 1.26 0.49
C ASN A 49 -17.21 0.39 -0.77
N GLN A 50 -18.17 -0.53 -0.81
CA GLN A 50 -18.41 -1.43 -1.94
C GLN A 50 -17.20 -2.30 -2.29
N ILE A 51 -16.45 -2.70 -1.27
CA ILE A 51 -15.28 -3.58 -1.42
C ILE A 51 -15.76 -5.03 -1.32
N ILE A 52 -15.42 -5.84 -2.33
CA ILE A 52 -15.71 -7.27 -2.32
C ILE A 52 -14.55 -7.99 -1.64
N ARG A 53 -14.83 -8.65 -0.51
CA ARG A 53 -13.84 -9.42 0.23
C ARG A 53 -13.80 -10.86 -0.33
N GLY A 54 -12.61 -11.39 -0.44
CA GLY A 54 -12.40 -12.77 -0.88
C GLY A 54 -10.95 -13.18 -0.76
N LYS A 55 -10.68 -14.48 -0.67
CA LYS A 55 -9.31 -15.01 -0.53
C LYS A 55 -8.44 -14.74 -1.76
N ASP A 56 -9.06 -14.53 -2.92
CA ASP A 56 -8.41 -14.26 -4.20
C ASP A 56 -8.50 -12.78 -4.60
N LYS A 57 -8.95 -11.92 -3.69
CA LYS A 57 -9.13 -10.50 -3.95
C LYS A 57 -8.22 -9.69 -3.03
N GLY A 58 -7.45 -8.81 -3.67
CA GLY A 58 -6.55 -7.90 -2.98
C GLY A 58 -6.96 -6.46 -3.16
N LEU A 59 -6.32 -5.61 -2.39
CA LEU A 59 -6.44 -4.15 -2.50
C LEU A 59 -5.05 -3.55 -2.53
N VAL A 60 -4.85 -2.59 -3.41
CA VAL A 60 -3.69 -1.71 -3.35
C VAL A 60 -4.16 -0.38 -2.75
N ASN A 61 -3.35 0.16 -1.84
CA ASN A 61 -3.61 1.42 -1.17
C ASN A 61 -2.48 2.41 -1.48
N ILE A 62 -2.86 3.60 -1.91
CA ILE A 62 -1.94 4.71 -2.13
C ILE A 62 -2.43 5.90 -1.30
N ALA A 63 -1.51 6.55 -0.59
CA ALA A 63 -1.80 7.80 0.13
C ALA A 63 -0.68 8.79 -0.13
N VAL A 64 -1.05 10.01 -0.52
CA VAL A 64 -0.11 11.10 -0.76
C VAL A 64 -0.21 12.06 0.42
N VAL A 65 0.90 12.28 1.11
CA VAL A 65 0.94 13.06 2.34
C VAL A 65 2.02 14.13 2.24
N LEU A 66 1.69 15.37 2.61
CA LEU A 66 2.70 16.41 2.76
C LEU A 66 3.63 16.09 3.93
N LYS A 67 4.83 16.64 3.92
CA LYS A 67 5.76 16.50 5.05
C LYS A 67 5.17 16.98 6.37
N ALA A 68 4.22 17.91 6.31
CA ALA A 68 3.49 18.39 7.48
C ALA A 68 2.43 17.40 8.01
N GLY A 69 2.18 16.28 7.30
CA GLY A 69 1.30 15.22 7.75
C GLY A 69 -0.12 15.25 7.21
N SER A 70 -0.51 16.24 6.42
CA SER A 70 -1.86 16.30 5.85
C SER A 70 -1.97 15.51 4.55
N GLY A 71 -3.08 14.76 4.38
CA GLY A 71 -3.39 14.03 3.16
C GLY A 71 -3.67 14.97 2.00
N GLN A 72 -3.26 14.56 0.80
CA GLN A 72 -3.43 15.35 -0.41
C GLN A 72 -4.20 14.55 -1.46
N PRO A 73 -5.14 15.20 -2.19
CA PRO A 73 -5.77 14.58 -3.33
C PRO A 73 -4.75 14.36 -4.45
N ALA A 74 -4.97 13.31 -5.23
CA ALA A 74 -4.11 12.97 -6.35
C ALA A 74 -4.91 12.23 -7.42
N LEU A 75 -4.42 12.28 -8.65
CA LEU A 75 -4.91 11.44 -9.72
C LEU A 75 -4.01 10.20 -9.81
N ILE A 76 -4.58 9.02 -9.62
CA ILE A 76 -3.83 7.78 -9.54
C ILE A 76 -4.36 6.81 -10.59
N THR A 77 -3.46 6.33 -11.43
CA THR A 77 -3.74 5.33 -12.45
C THR A 77 -2.66 4.25 -12.44
N GLY A 78 -2.99 3.05 -12.85
CA GLY A 78 -1.98 2.02 -12.91
C GLY A 78 -2.50 0.65 -13.29
N ASN A 79 -1.57 -0.29 -13.30
CA ASN A 79 -1.83 -1.69 -13.61
C ASN A 79 -1.00 -2.58 -12.70
N VAL A 80 -1.49 -3.79 -12.49
CA VAL A 80 -0.74 -4.85 -11.83
C VAL A 80 -0.47 -5.98 -12.82
N TYR A 81 0.72 -6.54 -12.77
CA TYR A 81 1.21 -7.56 -13.70
C TYR A 81 1.61 -8.82 -12.94
N ASN A 82 1.26 -9.99 -13.45
CA ASN A 82 1.77 -11.25 -12.92
C ASN A 82 3.09 -11.63 -13.63
N ILE A 83 3.67 -12.79 -13.28
CA ILE A 83 4.94 -13.24 -13.86
C ILE A 83 4.85 -13.55 -15.36
N PHE A 84 3.64 -13.80 -15.88
CA PHE A 84 3.38 -14.03 -17.30
C PHE A 84 3.11 -12.73 -18.05
N GLN A 85 3.27 -11.58 -17.41
CA GLN A 85 2.99 -10.24 -17.97
C GLN A 85 1.53 -10.01 -18.32
N MET A 86 0.62 -10.80 -17.76
CA MET A 86 -0.79 -10.50 -17.81
C MET A 86 -1.11 -9.37 -16.85
N SER A 87 -1.91 -8.40 -17.30
CA SER A 87 -2.18 -7.19 -16.52
C SER A 87 -3.65 -7.04 -16.18
N GLN A 88 -3.88 -6.39 -15.04
CA GLN A 88 -5.19 -5.90 -14.64
C GLN A 88 -5.07 -4.38 -14.47
N LYS A 89 -6.04 -3.66 -14.99
CA LYS A 89 -6.15 -2.22 -14.76
C LYS A 89 -6.62 -1.99 -13.33
N LEU A 90 -5.97 -1.05 -12.64
CA LEU A 90 -6.34 -0.65 -11.29
C LEU A 90 -7.30 0.55 -11.38
N GLU A 91 -8.52 0.37 -10.87
CA GLU A 91 -9.54 1.43 -10.78
C GLU A 91 -9.55 1.96 -9.35
N PHE A 92 -8.90 3.12 -9.14
CA PHE A 92 -8.78 3.71 -7.81
C PHE A 92 -10.03 4.49 -7.43
N PHE A 93 -10.44 4.35 -6.16
CA PHE A 93 -11.49 5.16 -5.56
C PHE A 93 -10.99 5.76 -4.26
N GLU A 94 -11.54 6.92 -3.92
CA GLU A 94 -11.11 7.72 -2.77
C GLU A 94 -11.87 7.33 -1.51
N VAL A 95 -11.13 7.17 -0.40
CA VAL A 95 -11.69 6.99 0.95
C VAL A 95 -11.06 8.06 1.84
N ARG A 96 -11.87 8.87 2.50
CA ARG A 96 -11.40 9.90 3.42
C ARG A 96 -11.66 9.50 4.86
N GLU A 97 -10.62 9.59 5.68
CA GLU A 97 -10.71 9.44 7.13
C GLU A 97 -9.96 10.58 7.79
N GLN A 98 -10.70 11.49 8.44
CA GLN A 98 -10.11 12.68 9.07
C GLN A 98 -9.25 13.47 8.04
N ASP A 99 -7.95 13.64 8.34
CA ASP A 99 -7.03 14.36 7.47
C ASP A 99 -6.32 13.47 6.46
N THR A 100 -6.67 12.19 6.40
CA THR A 100 -6.04 11.22 5.50
C THR A 100 -6.95 10.93 4.31
N VAL A 101 -6.35 10.89 3.13
CA VAL A 101 -7.02 10.52 1.89
C VAL A 101 -6.36 9.26 1.38
N TYR A 102 -7.13 8.17 1.31
CA TYR A 102 -6.67 6.89 0.78
C TYR A 102 -7.24 6.67 -0.60
N TYR A 103 -6.44 6.11 -1.49
CA TYR A 103 -6.88 5.65 -2.80
C TYR A 103 -6.72 4.15 -2.86
N LEU A 104 -7.84 3.45 -3.00
CA LEU A 104 -7.87 1.99 -3.01
C LEU A 104 -8.26 1.49 -4.38
N ALA A 105 -7.64 0.41 -4.82
CA ALA A 105 -8.01 -0.27 -6.05
C ALA A 105 -8.02 -1.78 -5.84
N PRO A 106 -9.11 -2.46 -6.23
CA PRO A 106 -9.17 -3.91 -6.14
C PRO A 106 -8.39 -4.58 -7.28
N PHE A 107 -7.87 -5.75 -6.98
CA PHE A 107 -7.27 -6.63 -7.98
C PHE A 107 -7.52 -8.09 -7.60
N GLU A 108 -7.36 -8.99 -8.54
CA GLU A 108 -7.46 -10.42 -8.32
C GLU A 108 -6.08 -11.06 -8.37
N PHE A 109 -5.88 -12.12 -7.59
CA PHE A 109 -4.62 -12.84 -7.56
C PHE A 109 -4.84 -14.32 -7.24
N GLU A 110 -3.88 -15.14 -7.64
CA GLU A 110 -3.80 -16.54 -7.27
C GLU A 110 -2.84 -16.72 -6.10
N ASN A 111 -2.98 -17.85 -5.39
CA ASN A 111 -2.08 -18.13 -4.27
C ASN A 111 -0.63 -18.17 -4.75
N GLU A 112 0.25 -17.53 -3.98
CA GLU A 112 1.69 -17.40 -4.26
C GLU A 112 2.01 -16.58 -5.52
N ASP A 113 1.07 -15.76 -5.98
CA ASP A 113 1.26 -14.88 -7.13
C ASP A 113 2.29 -13.80 -6.82
N PHE A 114 3.31 -13.67 -7.67
CA PHE A 114 4.29 -12.59 -7.56
C PHE A 114 3.88 -11.46 -8.49
N LEU A 115 3.46 -10.35 -7.90
CA LEU A 115 2.86 -9.24 -8.63
C LEU A 115 3.76 -8.01 -8.70
N THR A 116 3.76 -7.35 -9.84
CA THR A 116 4.42 -6.07 -10.06
C THR A 116 3.36 -5.00 -10.26
N PHE A 117 3.38 -3.98 -9.41
CA PHE A 117 2.49 -2.83 -9.49
C PHE A 117 3.23 -1.67 -10.15
N LYS A 118 2.62 -1.10 -11.19
CA LYS A 118 3.12 0.09 -11.88
C LYS A 118 2.03 1.15 -11.82
N ILE A 119 2.27 2.20 -11.05
CA ILE A 119 1.26 3.18 -10.68
C ILE A 119 1.79 4.58 -10.93
N SER A 120 1.00 5.39 -11.61
CA SER A 120 1.29 6.81 -11.83
C SER A 120 0.54 7.63 -10.79
N VAL A 121 1.26 8.46 -10.06
CA VAL A 121 0.71 9.30 -9.00
C VAL A 121 0.92 10.77 -9.37
N GLN A 122 -0.17 11.47 -9.71
CA GLN A 122 -0.15 12.88 -10.09
C GLN A 122 -0.77 13.70 -8.96
N SER A 123 0.05 14.44 -8.24
CA SER A 123 -0.44 15.36 -7.22
C SER A 123 -1.02 16.63 -7.85
N ASN A 124 -1.87 17.37 -7.09
CA ASN A 124 -2.49 18.61 -7.57
C ASN A 124 -1.53 19.81 -7.60
N SER A 125 -0.28 19.61 -7.25
CA SER A 125 0.71 20.70 -7.19
C SER A 125 1.27 21.12 -8.55
N GLY A 126 0.80 20.49 -9.65
CA GLY A 126 1.32 20.78 -10.99
C GLY A 126 2.66 20.14 -11.29
N GLU A 127 3.18 19.32 -10.38
CA GLU A 127 4.40 18.54 -10.60
C GLU A 127 4.16 17.39 -11.57
N PRO A 128 5.20 16.91 -12.27
CA PRO A 128 5.07 15.71 -13.09
C PRO A 128 4.62 14.52 -12.27
N ALA A 129 3.89 13.59 -12.89
CA ALA A 129 3.46 12.36 -12.24
C ALA A 129 4.66 11.54 -11.78
N TYR A 130 4.58 11.01 -10.57
CA TYR A 130 5.57 10.08 -10.05
C TYR A 130 5.24 8.66 -10.52
N GLN A 131 6.22 7.97 -11.08
CA GLN A 131 6.07 6.59 -11.52
C GLN A 131 6.49 5.66 -10.40
N LEU A 132 5.50 5.13 -9.69
CA LEU A 132 5.70 4.22 -8.59
C LEU A 132 5.72 2.78 -9.12
N LYS A 133 6.75 2.03 -8.73
CA LYS A 133 6.85 0.60 -9.04
C LYS A 133 7.21 -0.16 -7.78
N PHE A 134 6.45 -1.20 -7.47
CA PHE A 134 6.80 -2.09 -6.39
C PHE A 134 6.29 -3.51 -6.67
N GLN A 135 6.81 -4.47 -5.95
CA GLN A 135 6.48 -5.88 -6.13
C GLN A 135 6.04 -6.49 -4.80
N LYS A 136 5.14 -7.44 -4.87
CA LYS A 136 4.69 -8.18 -3.71
C LYS A 136 4.22 -9.58 -4.12
N LYS A 137 4.61 -10.58 -3.32
CA LYS A 137 4.07 -11.92 -3.42
C LYS A 137 2.81 -12.00 -2.55
N MET A 138 1.70 -12.44 -3.16
CA MET A 138 0.41 -12.52 -2.49
C MET A 138 0.07 -13.96 -2.17
N TYR A 139 -0.50 -14.18 -0.99
CA TYR A 139 -0.90 -15.49 -0.52
C TYR A 139 -2.39 -15.48 -0.16
N HIS A 140 -3.08 -16.59 -0.45
CA HIS A 140 -4.42 -16.80 0.09
C HIS A 140 -4.34 -16.97 1.62
N ASP A 141 -5.37 -16.56 2.30
CA ASP A 141 -5.51 -16.76 3.75
C ASP A 141 -5.88 -18.22 4.09
#